data_6cd5b2c1e4760cef2894e98ef5d9c663
#
_entry.id   6cd5b2c1e4760cef2894e98ef5d9c663
#
_cell.length_a   1.000
_cell.length_b   1.000
_cell.length_c   1.000
_cell.angle_alpha   90.00
_cell.angle_beta   90.00
_cell.angle_gamma   90.00
#
_symmetry.space_group_name_H-M   'P 1'
#
loop_
_entity.id
_entity.type
_entity.pdbx_description
1 polymer ?
#
loop_
_entity_poly.entity_id
_entity_poly.type
_entity_poly.pdbx_seq_one_letter_code
_entity_poly.pdbx_strand_id
1 'polypeptide(L)'
;MGMTAKRSSRTSGSVAMDDYLEQILHLIEQKGYARPVDISKNLGLSQASVTNMLQRLHTEGLVNHEKYRGTVLTEHGRSIARAITDRHETLTRFLRFFDIAEDTIYHDVEGMEHHVSKATLNAIQAVVKVLESEPEFLARIKRTLGEQA
;
A
#
# COMPACT_ATOMS: atom_id res chain seq x y z
N MET A 1 32.37 16.70 -4.24
CA MET A 1 32.18 15.30 -3.79
C MET A 1 30.74 14.92 -4.06
N GLY A 2 30.51 14.17 -5.13
CA GLY A 2 29.17 13.75 -5.52
C GLY A 2 28.70 12.56 -4.68
N MET A 3 27.71 12.76 -3.83
CA MET A 3 26.92 11.66 -3.30
C MET A 3 25.85 11.31 -4.33
N THR A 4 26.16 10.30 -5.15
CA THR A 4 25.16 9.65 -5.99
C THR A 4 24.17 8.92 -5.11
N ALA A 5 23.04 9.52 -4.87
CA ALA A 5 21.88 8.85 -4.28
C ALA A 5 21.48 7.68 -5.22
N LYS A 6 21.72 6.47 -4.76
CA LYS A 6 21.33 5.23 -5.44
C LYS A 6 19.80 5.24 -5.54
N ARG A 7 19.28 5.66 -6.69
CA ARG A 7 17.86 5.52 -7.03
C ARG A 7 17.54 4.02 -7.01
N SER A 8 16.95 3.55 -5.91
CA SER A 8 16.33 2.24 -5.88
C SER A 8 15.08 2.32 -6.77
N SER A 9 15.24 2.05 -8.05
CA SER A 9 14.11 1.81 -8.93
C SER A 9 13.49 0.48 -8.49
N ARG A 10 12.34 0.51 -7.81
CA ARG A 10 11.55 -0.70 -7.60
C ARG A 10 11.21 -1.28 -8.98
N THR A 11 11.65 -2.51 -9.22
CA THR A 11 11.33 -3.23 -10.45
C THR A 11 9.86 -3.61 -10.46
N SER A 12 9.24 -3.79 -11.62
CA SER A 12 7.83 -4.21 -11.73
C SER A 12 7.52 -5.49 -10.94
N GLY A 13 8.50 -6.36 -10.75
CA GLY A 13 8.37 -7.55 -9.89
C GLY A 13 8.26 -7.24 -8.39
N SER A 14 8.79 -6.10 -7.93
CA SER A 14 8.64 -5.63 -6.54
C SER A 14 7.24 -5.08 -6.29
N VAL A 15 6.66 -4.35 -7.24
CA VAL A 15 5.27 -3.84 -7.17
C VAL A 15 4.28 -5.00 -7.06
N ALA A 16 4.42 -6.02 -7.92
CA ALA A 16 3.57 -7.20 -7.85
C ALA A 16 3.67 -7.95 -6.51
N MET A 17 4.85 -8.00 -5.89
CA MET A 17 5.03 -8.61 -4.56
C MET A 17 4.32 -7.79 -3.46
N ASP A 18 4.39 -6.46 -3.54
CA ASP A 18 3.70 -5.57 -2.61
C ASP A 18 2.17 -5.82 -2.64
N ASP A 19 1.57 -5.92 -3.83
CA ASP A 19 0.14 -6.21 -4.01
C ASP A 19 -0.27 -7.55 -3.38
N TYR A 20 0.57 -8.59 -3.53
CA TYR A 20 0.31 -9.88 -2.90
C TYR A 20 0.39 -9.83 -1.38
N LEU A 21 1.39 -9.14 -0.82
CA LEU A 21 1.55 -9.02 0.62
C LEU A 21 0.39 -8.27 1.26
N GLU A 22 -0.06 -7.19 0.63
CA GLU A 22 -1.24 -6.43 1.05
C GLU A 22 -2.50 -7.31 1.00
N GLN A 23 -2.72 -8.02 -0.09
CA GLN A 23 -3.87 -8.90 -0.25
C GLN A 23 -3.87 -10.07 0.76
N ILE A 24 -2.71 -10.66 1.04
CA ILE A 24 -2.58 -11.73 2.04
C ILE A 24 -2.91 -11.17 3.44
N LEU A 25 -2.37 -10.01 3.80
CA LEU A 25 -2.68 -9.36 5.08
C LEU A 25 -4.18 -9.09 5.22
N HIS A 26 -4.79 -8.51 4.20
CA HIS A 26 -6.22 -8.21 4.18
C HIS A 26 -7.09 -9.47 4.37
N LEU A 27 -6.79 -10.56 3.67
CA LEU A 27 -7.50 -11.83 3.84
C LEU A 27 -7.34 -12.42 5.25
N ILE A 28 -6.14 -12.36 5.82
CA ILE A 28 -5.88 -12.84 7.17
C ILE A 28 -6.66 -12.01 8.20
N GLU A 29 -6.71 -10.71 8.04
CA GLU A 29 -7.45 -9.81 8.95
C GLU A 29 -8.96 -9.99 8.84
N GLN A 30 -9.49 -10.22 7.64
CA GLN A 30 -10.93 -10.44 7.43
C GLN A 30 -11.41 -11.84 7.81
N LYS A 31 -10.67 -12.88 7.43
CA LYS A 31 -11.10 -14.29 7.50
C LYS A 31 -10.28 -15.13 8.45
N GLY A 32 -9.12 -14.65 8.91
CA GLY A 32 -8.15 -15.41 9.69
C GLY A 32 -7.26 -16.34 8.86
N TYR A 33 -7.43 -16.39 7.54
CA TYR A 33 -6.65 -17.23 6.63
C TYR A 33 -6.54 -16.61 5.23
N ALA A 34 -5.50 -17.00 4.49
CA ALA A 34 -5.30 -16.63 3.09
C ALA A 34 -5.05 -17.88 2.23
N ARG A 35 -5.99 -18.27 1.41
CA ARG A 35 -5.85 -19.39 0.48
C ARG A 35 -5.48 -18.91 -0.91
N PRO A 36 -4.67 -19.67 -1.69
CA PRO A 36 -4.31 -19.28 -3.06
C PRO A 36 -5.51 -18.97 -3.96
N VAL A 37 -6.63 -19.70 -3.79
CA VAL A 37 -7.86 -19.46 -4.54
C VAL A 37 -8.50 -18.10 -4.22
N ASP A 38 -8.46 -17.66 -2.95
CA ASP A 38 -9.00 -16.35 -2.55
C ASP A 38 -8.10 -15.22 -3.11
N ILE A 39 -6.78 -15.40 -3.03
CA ILE A 39 -5.80 -14.45 -3.59
C ILE A 39 -6.00 -14.33 -5.11
N SER A 40 -6.10 -15.46 -5.81
CA SER A 40 -6.36 -15.52 -7.26
C SER A 40 -7.62 -14.74 -7.64
N LYS A 41 -8.72 -14.99 -6.93
CA LYS A 41 -10.00 -14.32 -7.18
C LYS A 41 -9.92 -12.81 -6.94
N ASN A 42 -9.31 -12.38 -5.84
CA ASN A 42 -9.26 -10.97 -5.46
C ASN A 42 -8.32 -10.15 -6.35
N LEU A 43 -7.20 -10.72 -6.77
CA LEU A 43 -6.25 -10.06 -7.68
C LEU A 43 -6.60 -10.24 -9.17
N GLY A 44 -7.60 -11.07 -9.51
CA GLY A 44 -7.95 -11.34 -10.91
C GLY A 44 -6.86 -12.08 -11.69
N LEU A 45 -6.05 -12.89 -11.00
CA LEU A 45 -4.90 -13.60 -11.56
C LEU A 45 -5.16 -15.11 -11.63
N SER A 46 -4.43 -15.83 -12.51
CA SER A 46 -4.50 -17.29 -12.57
C SER A 46 -3.91 -17.94 -11.30
N GLN A 47 -4.42 -19.12 -10.94
CA GLN A 47 -3.88 -19.86 -9.79
C GLN A 47 -2.41 -20.24 -9.99
N ALA A 48 -1.97 -20.51 -11.23
CA ALA A 48 -0.57 -20.77 -11.54
C ALA A 48 0.32 -19.56 -11.23
N SER A 49 -0.10 -18.35 -11.62
CA SER A 49 0.61 -17.10 -11.31
C SER A 49 0.68 -16.88 -9.79
N VAL A 50 -0.42 -17.12 -9.07
CA VAL A 50 -0.47 -17.00 -7.60
C VAL A 50 0.50 -17.99 -6.95
N THR A 51 0.48 -19.26 -7.36
CA THR A 51 1.37 -20.30 -6.81
C THR A 51 2.83 -19.93 -7.02
N ASN A 52 3.21 -19.48 -8.20
CA ASN A 52 4.58 -19.06 -8.50
C ASN A 52 5.02 -17.87 -7.62
N MET A 53 4.14 -16.87 -7.44
CA MET A 53 4.46 -15.72 -6.59
C MET A 53 4.54 -16.12 -5.12
N LEU A 54 3.65 -16.94 -4.62
CA LEU A 54 3.70 -17.44 -3.24
C LEU A 54 4.99 -18.21 -2.97
N GLN A 55 5.46 -18.99 -3.94
CA GLN A 55 6.74 -19.70 -3.82
C GLN A 55 7.92 -18.72 -3.77
N ARG A 56 7.89 -17.65 -4.56
CA ARG A 56 8.88 -16.59 -4.51
C ARG A 56 8.87 -15.87 -3.16
N LEU A 57 7.70 -15.47 -2.67
CA LEU A 57 7.54 -14.84 -1.35
C LEU A 57 8.02 -15.76 -0.21
N HIS A 58 7.80 -17.06 -0.34
CA HIS A 58 8.31 -18.04 0.61
C HIS A 58 9.85 -18.12 0.58
N THR A 59 10.44 -18.17 -0.59
CA THR A 59 11.91 -18.15 -0.76
C THR A 59 12.54 -16.88 -0.18
N GLU A 60 11.85 -15.75 -0.26
CA GLU A 60 12.27 -14.48 0.35
C GLU A 60 11.95 -14.38 1.86
N GLY A 61 11.36 -15.42 2.46
CA GLY A 61 11.07 -15.46 3.89
C GLY A 61 9.92 -14.55 4.32
N LEU A 62 9.02 -14.20 3.42
CA LEU A 62 7.90 -13.29 3.69
C LEU A 62 6.59 -14.02 4.01
N VAL A 63 6.43 -15.24 3.52
CA VAL A 63 5.26 -16.08 3.78
C VAL A 63 5.67 -17.51 4.14
N ASN A 64 4.80 -18.19 4.86
CA ASN A 64 4.86 -19.64 5.11
C ASN A 64 3.52 -20.27 4.74
N HIS A 65 3.52 -21.62 4.66
CA HIS A 65 2.30 -22.41 4.47
C HIS A 65 1.93 -23.14 5.75
N GLU A 66 0.69 -22.98 6.21
CA GLU A 66 0.13 -23.72 7.32
C GLU A 66 -1.02 -24.62 6.86
N LYS A 67 -1.09 -25.84 7.40
CA LYS A 67 -2.00 -26.90 6.95
C LYS A 67 -3.47 -26.48 6.86
N TYR A 68 -3.96 -25.67 7.80
CA TYR A 68 -5.38 -25.27 7.87
C TYR A 68 -5.63 -23.81 7.49
N ARG A 69 -4.62 -22.96 7.55
CA ARG A 69 -4.71 -21.52 7.30
C ARG A 69 -4.23 -21.13 5.91
N GLY A 70 -3.65 -22.06 5.17
CA GLY A 70 -3.06 -21.79 3.86
C GLY A 70 -1.79 -20.96 3.96
N THR A 71 -1.75 -19.82 3.29
CA THR A 71 -0.62 -18.89 3.34
C THR A 71 -0.74 -17.99 4.56
N VAL A 72 0.34 -17.88 5.33
CA VAL A 72 0.48 -16.95 6.47
C VAL A 72 1.70 -16.07 6.26
N LEU A 73 1.63 -14.84 6.76
CA LEU A 73 2.78 -13.93 6.76
C LEU A 73 3.76 -14.31 7.87
N THR A 74 5.05 -14.30 7.56
CA THR A 74 6.09 -14.27 8.59
C THR A 74 6.02 -12.92 9.32
N GLU A 75 6.73 -12.77 10.44
CA GLU A 75 6.83 -11.49 11.12
C GLU A 75 7.41 -10.40 10.20
N HIS A 76 8.44 -10.75 9.43
CA HIS A 76 9.02 -9.86 8.44
C HIS A 76 8.02 -9.52 7.32
N GLY A 77 7.33 -10.51 6.76
CA GLY A 77 6.29 -10.30 5.74
C GLY A 77 5.15 -9.43 6.24
N ARG A 78 4.71 -9.62 7.49
CA ARG A 78 3.68 -8.81 8.14
C ARG A 78 4.11 -7.36 8.32
N SER A 79 5.36 -7.14 8.74
CA SER A 79 5.92 -5.79 8.89
C SER A 79 5.94 -5.04 7.55
N ILE A 80 6.35 -5.71 6.46
CA ILE A 80 6.33 -5.13 5.12
C ILE A 80 4.90 -4.85 4.65
N ALA A 81 4.00 -5.83 4.80
CA ALA A 81 2.59 -5.69 4.38
C ALA A 81 1.90 -4.52 5.10
N ARG A 82 2.12 -4.37 6.42
CA ARG A 82 1.59 -3.22 7.18
C ARG A 82 2.15 -1.90 6.69
N ALA A 83 3.45 -1.82 6.40
CA ALA A 83 4.06 -0.60 5.88
C ALA A 83 3.47 -0.21 4.51
N ILE A 84 3.09 -1.18 3.67
CA ILE A 84 2.39 -0.95 2.40
C ILE A 84 0.99 -0.42 2.66
N THR A 85 0.21 -1.06 3.52
CA THR A 85 -1.15 -0.65 3.89
C THR A 85 -1.15 0.75 4.51
N ASP A 86 -0.27 1.04 5.46
CA ASP A 86 -0.14 2.36 6.09
C ASP A 86 0.18 3.46 5.07
N ARG A 87 0.97 3.15 4.05
CA ARG A 87 1.28 4.07 2.96
C ARG A 87 0.05 4.38 2.13
N HIS A 88 -0.67 3.35 1.71
CA HIS A 88 -1.92 3.46 0.96
C HIS A 88 -2.95 4.30 1.73
N GLU A 89 -3.19 3.97 3.00
CA GLU A 89 -4.13 4.69 3.86
C GLU A 89 -3.74 6.15 4.07
N THR A 90 -2.45 6.42 4.29
CA THR A 90 -1.96 7.80 4.48
C THR A 90 -2.21 8.66 3.24
N LEU A 91 -1.88 8.16 2.06
CA LEU A 91 -2.09 8.87 0.80
C LEU A 91 -3.58 9.08 0.51
N THR A 92 -4.39 8.05 0.72
CA THR A 92 -5.85 8.12 0.56
C THR A 92 -6.45 9.18 1.50
N ARG A 93 -6.10 9.16 2.80
CA ARG A 93 -6.57 10.15 3.78
C ARG A 93 -6.16 11.55 3.40
N PHE A 94 -4.92 11.74 2.97
CA PHE A 94 -4.41 13.04 2.52
C PHE A 94 -5.24 13.61 1.37
N LEU A 95 -5.51 12.83 0.32
CA LEU A 95 -6.27 13.29 -0.83
C LEU A 95 -7.76 13.54 -0.51
N ARG A 96 -8.36 12.75 0.39
CA ARG A 96 -9.75 12.94 0.82
C ARG A 96 -10.02 14.29 1.50
N PHE A 97 -9.02 14.90 2.12
CA PHE A 97 -9.20 16.24 2.70
C PHE A 97 -9.60 17.30 1.66
N PHE A 98 -9.29 17.09 0.40
CA PHE A 98 -9.46 18.08 -0.66
C PHE A 98 -10.67 17.82 -1.56
N ASP A 99 -11.60 16.96 -1.13
CA ASP A 99 -12.84 16.63 -1.83
C ASP A 99 -12.61 16.09 -3.26
N ILE A 100 -11.47 15.44 -3.48
CA ILE A 100 -11.15 14.74 -4.72
C ILE A 100 -12.06 13.51 -4.84
N ALA A 101 -12.57 13.23 -6.05
CA ALA A 101 -13.44 12.09 -6.30
C ALA A 101 -12.74 10.75 -5.98
N GLU A 102 -13.46 9.79 -5.37
CA GLU A 102 -12.88 8.52 -4.89
C GLU A 102 -12.23 7.68 -5.99
N ASP A 103 -12.76 7.70 -7.22
CA ASP A 103 -12.14 7.04 -8.37
C ASP A 103 -10.80 7.67 -8.75
N THR A 104 -10.71 9.00 -8.70
CA THR A 104 -9.45 9.73 -8.91
C THR A 104 -8.45 9.42 -7.81
N ILE A 105 -8.89 9.44 -6.54
CA ILE A 105 -8.05 9.07 -5.39
C ILE A 105 -7.48 7.67 -5.56
N TYR A 106 -8.34 6.71 -5.93
CA TYR A 106 -7.91 5.32 -6.15
C TYR A 106 -6.77 5.24 -7.18
N HIS A 107 -6.95 5.84 -8.37
CA HIS A 107 -5.93 5.81 -9.43
C HIS A 107 -4.64 6.55 -9.05
N ASP A 108 -4.75 7.70 -8.39
CA ASP A 108 -3.60 8.49 -8.00
C ASP A 108 -2.79 7.79 -6.90
N VAL A 109 -3.47 7.21 -5.89
CA VAL A 109 -2.80 6.48 -4.81
C VAL A 109 -2.07 5.26 -5.36
N GLU A 110 -2.70 4.44 -6.21
CA GLU A 110 -2.06 3.31 -6.89
C GLU A 110 -0.78 3.73 -7.64
N GLY A 111 -0.81 4.87 -8.30
CA GLY A 111 0.36 5.42 -9.00
C GLY A 111 1.44 5.95 -8.06
N MET A 112 1.06 6.61 -6.98
CA MET A 112 1.97 7.31 -6.07
C MET A 112 2.65 6.37 -5.07
N GLU A 113 1.94 5.40 -4.50
CA GLU A 113 2.40 4.60 -3.36
C GLU A 113 3.69 3.83 -3.63
N HIS A 114 3.89 3.38 -4.84
CA HIS A 114 5.09 2.67 -5.25
C HIS A 114 6.33 3.57 -5.45
N HIS A 115 6.13 4.88 -5.54
CA HIS A 115 7.19 5.85 -5.83
C HIS A 115 7.48 6.80 -4.67
N VAL A 116 6.61 6.86 -3.68
CA VAL A 116 6.76 7.74 -2.51
C VAL A 116 7.83 7.18 -1.56
N SER A 117 8.84 7.99 -1.27
CA SER A 117 9.87 7.64 -0.28
C SER A 117 9.30 7.67 1.15
N LYS A 118 9.96 6.97 2.08
CA LYS A 118 9.58 7.04 3.49
C LYS A 118 9.64 8.47 4.05
N ALA A 119 10.62 9.26 3.63
CA ALA A 119 10.75 10.65 4.06
C ALA A 119 9.55 11.50 3.60
N THR A 120 9.15 11.35 2.34
CA THR A 120 7.96 12.02 1.78
C THR A 120 6.69 11.56 2.49
N LEU A 121 6.53 10.26 2.73
CA LEU A 121 5.38 9.72 3.45
C LEU A 121 5.28 10.30 4.87
N ASN A 122 6.40 10.38 5.59
CA ASN A 122 6.43 10.97 6.93
C ASN A 122 6.02 12.45 6.91
N ALA A 123 6.44 13.21 5.90
CA ALA A 123 6.02 14.60 5.71
C ALA A 123 4.51 14.70 5.47
N ILE A 124 3.96 13.86 4.59
CA ILE A 124 2.51 13.79 4.33
C ILE A 124 1.75 13.41 5.62
N GLN A 125 2.23 12.45 6.39
CA GLN A 125 1.62 12.07 7.68
C GLN A 125 1.59 13.24 8.68
N ALA A 126 2.66 14.05 8.73
CA ALA A 126 2.69 15.24 9.57
C ALA A 126 1.63 16.26 9.12
N VAL A 127 1.49 16.49 7.81
CA VAL A 127 0.45 17.38 7.27
C VAL A 127 -0.95 16.84 7.57
N VAL A 128 -1.21 15.55 7.38
CA VAL A 128 -2.49 14.90 7.72
C VAL A 128 -2.87 15.18 9.18
N LYS A 129 -1.93 15.01 10.13
CA LYS A 129 -2.19 15.28 11.55
C LYS A 129 -2.57 16.73 11.82
N VAL A 130 -1.92 17.69 11.16
CA VAL A 130 -2.26 19.11 11.29
C VAL A 130 -3.64 19.39 10.71
N LEU A 131 -3.96 18.87 9.52
CA LEU A 131 -5.27 19.05 8.89
C LEU A 131 -6.41 18.45 9.72
N GLU A 132 -6.18 17.36 10.42
CA GLU A 132 -7.15 16.75 11.34
C GLU A 132 -7.40 17.61 12.58
N SER A 133 -6.38 18.29 13.08
CA SER A 133 -6.45 19.10 14.30
C SER A 133 -6.87 20.55 14.07
N GLU A 134 -6.78 21.04 12.83
CA GLU A 134 -6.99 22.46 12.49
C GLU A 134 -8.01 22.64 11.34
N PRO A 135 -9.33 22.47 11.61
CA PRO A 135 -10.39 22.58 10.60
C PRO A 135 -10.41 23.91 9.86
N GLU A 136 -10.08 25.01 10.54
CA GLU A 136 -10.05 26.36 9.94
C GLU A 136 -8.92 26.48 8.91
N PHE A 137 -7.77 25.84 9.19
CA PHE A 137 -6.66 25.81 8.25
C PHE A 137 -7.02 24.99 6.99
N LEU A 138 -7.66 23.85 7.17
CA LEU A 138 -8.19 23.07 6.05
C LEU A 138 -9.20 23.85 5.20
N ALA A 139 -10.11 24.56 5.85
CA ALA A 139 -11.10 25.41 5.14
C ALA A 139 -10.44 26.51 4.30
N ARG A 140 -9.33 27.08 4.76
CA ARG A 140 -8.53 28.05 3.99
C ARG A 140 -7.94 27.42 2.74
N ILE A 141 -7.35 26.23 2.87
CA ILE A 141 -6.77 25.49 1.73
C ILE A 141 -7.86 25.19 0.70
N LYS A 142 -9.02 24.68 1.13
CA LYS A 142 -10.15 24.36 0.24
C LYS A 142 -10.65 25.59 -0.54
N ARG A 143 -10.72 26.77 0.09
CA ARG A 143 -11.06 28.02 -0.61
C ARG A 143 -10.05 28.34 -1.71
N THR A 144 -8.76 28.24 -1.40
CA THR A 144 -7.70 28.50 -2.39
C THR A 144 -7.78 27.53 -3.57
N LEU A 145 -8.11 26.27 -3.34
CA LEU A 145 -8.33 25.29 -4.40
C LEU A 145 -9.55 25.64 -5.27
N GLY A 146 -10.66 26.05 -4.66
CA GLY A 146 -11.87 26.45 -5.37
C GLY A 146 -11.69 27.74 -6.21
N GLU A 147 -10.76 28.62 -5.88
CA GLU A 147 -10.41 29.81 -6.65
C GLU A 147 -9.55 29.50 -7.89
N GLN A 148 -8.98 28.29 -7.99
CA GLN A 148 -8.12 27.83 -9.09
C GLN A 148 -8.87 26.98 -10.13
N ALA A 149 -10.09 26.57 -9.81
CA ALA A 149 -10.94 25.72 -10.67
C ALA A 149 -11.84 26.60 -11.56
#